data_99ae30b2232649dccc44749cb3130c02
#
_entry.id   99ae30b2232649dccc44749cb3130c02
#
_cell.length_a   1.000
_cell.length_b   1.000
_cell.length_c   1.000
_cell.angle_alpha   90.00
_cell.angle_beta   90.00
_cell.angle_gamma   90.00
#
_symmetry.space_group_name_H-M   'P 1'
#
loop_
_entity.id
_entity.type
_entity.pdbx_description
1 polymer ?
#
loop_
_entity_poly.entity_id
_entity_poly.type
_entity_poly.pdbx_seq_one_letter_code
_entity_poly.pdbx_strand_id
1 'polypeptide(L)'
;MDTALVLFVISELIFYSFWVSFTRSENTRGRDIVSFIMFIMALVILVRVFQLNLDFGLVLSIATLLAAISWAIGHFIKIEDLRKESKSYFIILFVITCLRSFTYEPYQIPSRSMEPGLQIGDFVLVNKYAYGLKFPGTHYLLSDLVAPKRNEIAVFLPPHTLCDVKPQEARPDIINLSLQKSQSFLNRFKALQEQRCTELGIKYVKRILGVPGDLVEIKGYEVWINGKKLPHTTIGKDETGDLIEETMDSGVHVIRSQGISDYEEHKWKVPEGSYLAIGDNRDISLDSRAWGYFSDKYLIGRAEYIWLHWGSFSEFPGFSRNGRIQ
;
A
#
# COMPACT_ATOMS: atom_id res chain seq x y z
N MET A 1 -3.79 17.85 -10.96
CA MET A 1 -2.83 17.12 -11.83
C MET A 1 -1.59 17.99 -11.95
N ASP A 2 -0.38 17.45 -11.73
CA ASP A 2 0.88 18.22 -11.79
C ASP A 2 1.14 18.69 -13.23
N THR A 3 1.12 20.02 -13.44
CA THR A 3 1.29 20.63 -14.77
C THR A 3 2.66 20.32 -15.37
N ALA A 4 3.70 20.20 -14.53
CA ALA A 4 5.05 19.89 -15.01
C ALA A 4 5.13 18.45 -15.54
N LEU A 5 4.53 17.48 -14.84
CA LEU A 5 4.47 16.09 -15.32
C LEU A 5 3.75 15.99 -16.66
N VAL A 6 2.63 16.68 -16.83
CA VAL A 6 1.89 16.70 -18.09
C VAL A 6 2.74 17.26 -19.23
N LEU A 7 3.46 18.36 -18.98
CA LEU A 7 4.35 18.96 -19.98
C LEU A 7 5.49 18.01 -20.37
N PHE A 8 6.09 17.30 -19.40
CA PHE A 8 7.14 16.31 -19.70
C PHE A 8 6.60 15.15 -20.55
N VAL A 9 5.42 14.62 -20.23
CA VAL A 9 4.78 13.55 -21.01
C VAL A 9 4.44 14.03 -22.42
N ILE A 10 3.89 15.23 -22.59
CA ILE A 10 3.62 15.82 -23.93
C ILE A 10 4.92 15.98 -24.71
N SER A 11 5.98 16.49 -24.08
CA SER A 11 7.28 16.65 -24.74
C SER A 11 7.86 15.31 -25.17
N GLU A 12 7.72 14.26 -24.34
CA GLU A 12 8.14 12.89 -24.69
C GLU A 12 7.41 12.38 -25.94
N LEU A 13 6.10 12.61 -26.06
CA LEU A 13 5.33 12.23 -27.25
C LEU A 13 5.76 13.02 -28.50
N ILE A 14 6.15 14.29 -28.35
CA ILE A 14 6.68 15.11 -29.46
C ILE A 14 8.04 14.54 -29.90
N PHE A 15 8.97 14.27 -28.98
CA PHE A 15 10.26 13.67 -29.32
C PHE A 15 10.11 12.28 -29.92
N TYR A 16 9.16 11.48 -29.46
CA TYR A 16 8.82 10.20 -30.05
C TYR A 16 8.39 10.35 -31.52
N SER A 17 7.60 11.36 -31.86
CA SER A 17 7.22 11.63 -33.28
C SER A 17 8.43 12.00 -34.15
N PHE A 18 9.39 12.78 -33.62
CA PHE A 18 10.66 13.05 -34.29
C PHE A 18 11.49 11.78 -34.48
N TRP A 19 11.56 10.93 -33.47
CA TRP A 19 12.27 9.65 -33.51
C TRP A 19 11.71 8.75 -34.64
N VAL A 20 10.37 8.63 -34.73
CA VAL A 20 9.71 7.90 -35.83
C VAL A 20 10.06 8.50 -37.20
N SER A 21 10.05 9.83 -37.33
CA SER A 21 10.40 10.54 -38.56
C SER A 21 11.85 10.28 -39.01
N PHE A 22 12.81 10.36 -38.06
CA PHE A 22 14.22 10.10 -38.35
C PHE A 22 14.47 8.61 -38.66
N THR A 23 13.78 7.71 -38.02
CA THR A 23 13.84 6.27 -38.32
C THR A 23 13.35 6.01 -39.74
N ARG A 24 12.26 6.67 -40.16
CA ARG A 24 11.72 6.53 -41.51
C ARG A 24 12.63 7.14 -42.60
N SER A 25 13.34 8.22 -42.27
CA SER A 25 14.26 8.90 -43.20
C SER A 25 15.68 8.33 -43.16
N GLU A 26 15.91 7.24 -42.42
CA GLU A 26 17.22 6.58 -42.22
C GLU A 26 18.30 7.51 -41.67
N ASN A 27 17.90 8.61 -41.01
CA ASN A 27 18.82 9.54 -40.36
C ASN A 27 19.26 9.00 -38.98
N THR A 28 20.30 8.16 -38.99
CA THR A 28 20.82 7.51 -37.76
C THR A 28 21.27 8.49 -36.72
N ARG A 29 21.97 9.58 -37.08
CA ARG A 29 22.50 10.59 -36.16
C ARG A 29 21.36 11.36 -35.46
N GLY A 30 20.32 11.75 -36.20
CA GLY A 30 19.15 12.42 -35.65
C GLY A 30 18.39 11.50 -34.70
N ARG A 31 18.21 10.24 -35.07
CA ARG A 31 17.59 9.20 -34.24
C ARG A 31 18.32 9.01 -32.90
N ASP A 32 19.65 8.88 -32.92
CA ASP A 32 20.45 8.63 -31.73
C ASP A 32 20.39 9.83 -30.74
N ILE A 33 20.44 11.07 -31.26
CA ILE A 33 20.29 12.27 -30.44
C ILE A 33 18.91 12.33 -29.77
N VAL A 34 17.85 12.07 -30.52
CA VAL A 34 16.49 12.10 -29.98
C VAL A 34 16.28 10.97 -28.98
N SER A 35 16.81 9.76 -29.25
CA SER A 35 16.76 8.65 -28.28
C SER A 35 17.42 9.01 -26.95
N PHE A 36 18.56 9.70 -26.98
CA PHE A 36 19.23 10.15 -25.76
C PHE A 36 18.41 11.19 -25.00
N ILE A 37 17.80 12.16 -25.70
CA ILE A 37 16.91 13.15 -25.09
C ILE A 37 15.70 12.46 -24.42
N MET A 38 15.04 11.54 -25.11
CA MET A 38 13.92 10.75 -24.60
C MET A 38 14.33 9.96 -23.36
N PHE A 39 15.50 9.34 -23.35
CA PHE A 39 16.00 8.62 -22.18
C PHE A 39 16.14 9.54 -20.96
N ILE A 40 16.74 10.73 -21.12
CA ILE A 40 16.86 11.71 -20.02
C ILE A 40 15.48 12.17 -19.54
N MET A 41 14.55 12.43 -20.46
CA MET A 41 13.19 12.85 -20.12
C MET A 41 12.43 11.75 -19.40
N ALA A 42 12.56 10.51 -19.82
CA ALA A 42 11.97 9.36 -19.11
C ALA A 42 12.48 9.24 -17.67
N LEU A 43 13.78 9.50 -17.41
CA LEU A 43 14.32 9.57 -16.05
C LEU A 43 13.71 10.71 -15.22
N VAL A 44 13.52 11.88 -15.84
CA VAL A 44 12.87 13.02 -15.15
C VAL A 44 11.41 12.69 -14.83
N ILE A 45 10.67 12.10 -15.77
CA ILE A 45 9.29 11.63 -15.55
C ILE A 45 9.25 10.62 -14.39
N LEU A 46 10.17 9.65 -14.38
CA LEU A 46 10.26 8.65 -13.31
C LEU A 46 10.47 9.29 -11.94
N VAL A 47 11.41 10.23 -11.83
CA VAL A 47 11.66 10.98 -10.58
C VAL A 47 10.40 11.73 -10.13
N ARG A 48 9.68 12.39 -11.06
CA ARG A 48 8.44 13.09 -10.74
C ARG A 48 7.33 12.15 -10.28
N VAL A 49 7.20 10.98 -10.91
CA VAL A 49 6.25 9.93 -10.50
C VAL A 49 6.49 9.52 -9.03
N PHE A 50 7.76 9.33 -8.63
CA PHE A 50 8.11 9.03 -7.24
C PHE A 50 7.85 10.20 -6.30
N GLN A 51 8.20 11.44 -6.69
CA GLN A 51 7.95 12.64 -5.86
C GLN A 51 6.45 12.88 -5.61
N LEU A 52 5.61 12.57 -6.59
CA LEU A 52 4.16 12.74 -6.51
C LEU A 52 3.45 11.53 -5.88
N ASN A 53 4.19 10.50 -5.47
CA ASN A 53 3.66 9.24 -4.94
C ASN A 53 2.55 8.61 -5.81
N LEU A 54 2.68 8.76 -7.15
CA LEU A 54 1.72 8.15 -8.06
C LEU A 54 1.78 6.64 -7.98
N ASP A 55 0.63 5.98 -8.24
CA ASP A 55 0.61 4.52 -8.31
C ASP A 55 1.47 4.03 -9.48
N PHE A 56 2.58 3.39 -9.13
CA PHE A 56 3.54 2.92 -10.14
C PHE A 56 2.97 1.79 -11.01
N GLY A 57 1.94 1.06 -10.53
CA GLY A 57 1.23 0.06 -11.33
C GLY A 57 0.44 0.71 -12.47
N LEU A 58 -0.21 1.85 -12.19
CA LEU A 58 -0.89 2.63 -13.21
C LEU A 58 0.09 3.17 -14.27
N VAL A 59 1.23 3.72 -13.82
CA VAL A 59 2.28 4.23 -14.72
C VAL A 59 2.81 3.13 -15.63
N LEU A 60 3.12 1.96 -15.08
CA LEU A 60 3.55 0.79 -15.85
C LEU A 60 2.47 0.32 -16.84
N SER A 61 1.20 0.34 -16.46
CA SER A 61 0.08 -0.06 -17.32
C SER A 61 -0.05 0.89 -18.50
N ILE A 62 0.06 2.21 -18.27
CA ILE A 62 0.05 3.23 -19.34
C ILE A 62 1.26 3.03 -20.26
N ALA A 63 2.46 2.86 -19.70
CA ALA A 63 3.67 2.63 -20.49
C ALA A 63 3.57 1.35 -21.35
N THR A 64 3.01 0.28 -20.79
CA THR A 64 2.74 -0.98 -21.51
C THR A 64 1.77 -0.76 -22.66
N LEU A 65 0.69 -0.01 -22.44
CA LEU A 65 -0.29 0.33 -23.48
C LEU A 65 0.34 1.18 -24.59
N LEU A 66 1.14 2.18 -24.25
CA LEU A 66 1.85 3.00 -25.24
C LEU A 66 2.83 2.17 -26.08
N ALA A 67 3.55 1.23 -25.45
CA ALA A 67 4.43 0.31 -26.17
C ALA A 67 3.64 -0.61 -27.12
N ALA A 68 2.47 -1.09 -26.71
CA ALA A 68 1.58 -1.88 -27.58
C ALA A 68 1.06 -1.08 -28.78
N ILE A 69 0.65 0.17 -28.55
CA ILE A 69 0.21 1.09 -29.62
C ILE A 69 1.36 1.36 -30.58
N SER A 70 2.57 1.64 -30.08
CA SER A 70 3.77 1.85 -30.88
C SER A 70 4.10 0.63 -31.73
N TRP A 71 3.98 -0.57 -31.16
CA TRP A 71 4.16 -1.83 -31.91
C TRP A 71 3.12 -1.99 -33.02
N ALA A 72 1.84 -1.71 -32.76
CA ALA A 72 0.78 -1.74 -33.75
C ALA A 72 1.05 -0.73 -34.88
N ILE A 73 1.43 0.52 -34.56
CA ILE A 73 1.80 1.54 -35.54
C ILE A 73 2.94 1.04 -36.41
N GLY A 74 4.04 0.52 -35.83
CA GLY A 74 5.17 -0.03 -36.58
C GLY A 74 4.79 -1.15 -37.55
N HIS A 75 3.78 -1.97 -37.15
CA HIS A 75 3.24 -2.99 -38.02
C HIS A 75 2.47 -2.40 -39.25
N PHE A 76 1.59 -1.40 -38.99
CA PHE A 76 0.77 -0.80 -40.03
C PHE A 76 1.59 0.05 -41.03
N ILE A 77 2.55 0.85 -40.51
CA ILE A 77 3.39 1.71 -41.38
C ILE A 77 4.62 1.00 -41.97
N LYS A 78 4.79 -0.31 -41.63
CA LYS A 78 5.86 -1.21 -42.14
C LYS A 78 7.28 -0.71 -41.84
N ILE A 79 7.51 -0.03 -40.73
CA ILE A 79 8.84 0.33 -40.23
C ILE A 79 9.35 -0.81 -39.34
N GLU A 80 10.32 -1.58 -39.86
CA GLU A 80 10.82 -2.80 -39.20
C GLU A 80 11.48 -2.53 -37.86
N ASP A 81 12.32 -1.48 -37.75
CA ASP A 81 13.03 -1.11 -36.51
C ASP A 81 12.05 -0.71 -35.43
N LEU A 82 11.06 0.15 -35.75
CA LEU A 82 10.01 0.55 -34.83
C LEU A 82 9.23 -0.67 -34.33
N ARG A 83 8.87 -1.58 -35.22
CA ARG A 83 8.14 -2.81 -34.86
C ARG A 83 8.92 -3.71 -33.92
N LYS A 84 10.21 -3.94 -34.17
CA LYS A 84 11.07 -4.80 -33.36
C LYS A 84 11.33 -4.22 -31.97
N GLU A 85 11.71 -2.95 -31.91
CA GLU A 85 11.99 -2.27 -30.64
C GLU A 85 10.73 -2.16 -29.77
N SER A 86 9.62 -1.66 -30.34
CA SER A 86 8.37 -1.52 -29.57
C SER A 86 7.82 -2.86 -29.08
N LYS A 87 7.97 -3.95 -29.87
CA LYS A 87 7.61 -5.29 -29.43
C LYS A 87 8.44 -5.73 -28.22
N SER A 88 9.74 -5.48 -28.22
CA SER A 88 10.63 -5.81 -27.11
C SER A 88 10.23 -5.07 -25.84
N TYR A 89 10.04 -3.74 -25.93
CA TYR A 89 9.57 -2.93 -24.80
C TYR A 89 8.19 -3.39 -24.30
N PHE A 90 7.26 -3.66 -25.21
CA PHE A 90 5.94 -4.16 -24.82
C PHE A 90 6.03 -5.46 -24.01
N ILE A 91 6.79 -6.45 -24.48
CA ILE A 91 6.91 -7.74 -23.80
C ILE A 91 7.52 -7.54 -22.39
N ILE A 92 8.61 -6.77 -22.28
CA ILE A 92 9.28 -6.52 -20.99
C ILE A 92 8.33 -5.79 -20.04
N LEU A 93 7.72 -4.68 -20.47
CA LEU A 93 6.80 -3.90 -19.66
C LEU A 93 5.56 -4.70 -19.29
N PHE A 94 5.01 -5.50 -20.21
CA PHE A 94 3.86 -6.35 -19.94
C PHE A 94 4.15 -7.39 -18.86
N VAL A 95 5.29 -8.08 -18.94
CA VAL A 95 5.71 -9.06 -17.92
C VAL A 95 5.90 -8.39 -16.56
N ILE A 96 6.59 -7.24 -16.51
CA ILE A 96 6.81 -6.50 -15.26
C ILE A 96 5.46 -6.02 -14.68
N THR A 97 4.58 -5.48 -15.53
CA THR A 97 3.25 -5.01 -15.10
C THR A 97 2.41 -6.16 -14.55
N CYS A 98 2.40 -7.31 -15.22
CA CYS A 98 1.67 -8.50 -14.75
C CYS A 98 2.24 -9.01 -13.43
N LEU A 99 3.55 -9.19 -13.32
CA LEU A 99 4.18 -9.66 -12.09
C LEU A 99 3.85 -8.71 -10.92
N ARG A 100 4.08 -7.41 -11.09
CA ARG A 100 3.85 -6.41 -10.05
C ARG A 100 2.38 -6.24 -9.68
N SER A 101 1.48 -6.28 -10.67
CA SER A 101 0.05 -6.00 -10.44
C SER A 101 -0.72 -7.19 -9.89
N PHE A 102 -0.33 -8.40 -10.25
CA PHE A 102 -1.12 -9.61 -9.97
C PHE A 102 -0.43 -10.62 -9.05
N THR A 103 0.86 -10.39 -8.66
CA THR A 103 1.56 -11.32 -7.78
C THR A 103 2.00 -10.63 -6.48
N TYR A 104 3.26 -10.29 -6.38
CA TYR A 104 3.87 -9.70 -5.19
C TYR A 104 4.41 -8.31 -5.47
N GLU A 105 4.17 -7.40 -4.54
CA GLU A 105 4.74 -6.05 -4.57
C GLU A 105 5.60 -5.84 -3.32
N PRO A 106 6.86 -5.39 -3.46
CA PRO A 106 7.69 -5.06 -2.32
C PRO A 106 7.29 -3.71 -1.73
N TYR A 107 7.13 -3.66 -0.40
CA TYR A 107 6.92 -2.44 0.37
C TYR A 107 8.00 -2.30 1.43
N GLN A 108 8.49 -1.08 1.65
CA GLN A 108 9.37 -0.77 2.77
C GLN A 108 8.54 -0.35 3.98
N ILE A 109 8.89 -0.85 5.16
CA ILE A 109 8.26 -0.48 6.43
C ILE A 109 8.88 0.85 6.93
N PRO A 110 8.10 1.94 6.99
CA PRO A 110 8.62 3.26 7.33
C PRO A 110 8.48 3.62 8.82
N SER A 111 7.76 2.83 9.62
CA SER A 111 7.41 3.19 10.99
C SER A 111 7.47 2.01 11.96
N ARG A 112 7.54 2.32 13.26
CA ARG A 112 7.62 1.34 14.35
C ARG A 112 6.29 0.72 14.74
N SER A 113 5.19 1.05 14.10
CA SER A 113 3.84 0.68 14.54
C SER A 113 3.55 -0.83 14.52
N MET A 114 4.38 -1.62 13.85
CA MET A 114 4.29 -3.08 13.75
C MET A 114 5.46 -3.81 14.42
N GLU A 115 6.29 -3.08 15.20
CA GLU A 115 7.31 -3.72 16.02
C GLU A 115 6.67 -4.55 17.14
N PRO A 116 7.29 -5.68 17.51
CA PRO A 116 8.62 -6.15 17.15
C PRO A 116 8.66 -6.97 15.84
N GLY A 117 7.51 -7.39 15.31
CA GLY A 117 7.42 -8.27 14.13
C GLY A 117 8.03 -7.65 12.88
N LEU A 118 7.61 -6.43 12.54
CA LEU A 118 8.15 -5.65 11.41
C LEU A 118 8.90 -4.43 11.95
N GLN A 119 10.12 -4.22 11.48
CA GLN A 119 10.98 -3.09 11.87
C GLN A 119 11.12 -2.08 10.75
N ILE A 120 11.49 -0.83 11.11
CA ILE A 120 11.83 0.19 10.11
C ILE A 120 12.95 -0.34 9.22
N GLY A 121 12.78 -0.20 7.90
CA GLY A 121 13.75 -0.68 6.91
C GLY A 121 13.54 -2.12 6.46
N ASP A 122 12.58 -2.87 7.02
CA ASP A 122 12.16 -4.14 6.46
C ASP A 122 11.47 -3.93 5.11
N PHE A 123 11.87 -4.70 4.12
CA PHE A 123 11.16 -4.81 2.84
C PHE A 123 10.30 -6.08 2.87
N VAL A 124 9.00 -5.88 2.80
CA VAL A 124 8.02 -6.96 2.86
C VAL A 124 7.43 -7.25 1.49
N LEU A 125 7.24 -8.52 1.16
CA LEU A 125 6.50 -8.95 -0.01
C LEU A 125 5.01 -9.00 0.33
N VAL A 126 4.25 -8.19 -0.39
CA VAL A 126 2.79 -8.11 -0.25
C VAL A 126 2.13 -8.87 -1.39
N ASN A 127 1.38 -9.89 -1.01
CA ASN A 127 0.58 -10.70 -1.90
C ASN A 127 -0.66 -9.89 -2.35
N LYS A 128 -0.69 -9.47 -3.61
CA LYS A 128 -1.74 -8.61 -4.18
C LYS A 128 -3.03 -9.38 -4.49
N TYR A 129 -2.95 -10.68 -4.69
CA TYR A 129 -4.11 -11.53 -5.00
C TYR A 129 -4.75 -12.17 -3.76
N ALA A 130 -4.16 -11.96 -2.58
CA ALA A 130 -4.66 -12.56 -1.33
C ALA A 130 -6.13 -12.22 -1.05
N TYR A 131 -6.58 -11.04 -1.44
CA TYR A 131 -7.94 -10.54 -1.21
C TYR A 131 -8.75 -10.37 -2.52
N GLY A 132 -8.34 -11.04 -3.57
CA GLY A 132 -8.93 -10.94 -4.91
C GLY A 132 -8.09 -10.11 -5.87
N LEU A 133 -8.19 -10.44 -7.16
CA LEU A 133 -7.46 -9.73 -8.20
C LEU A 133 -8.09 -8.35 -8.43
N LYS A 134 -7.25 -7.32 -8.51
CA LYS A 134 -7.66 -5.94 -8.79
C LYS A 134 -7.08 -5.44 -10.09
N PHE A 135 -7.82 -4.57 -10.77
CA PHE A 135 -7.29 -3.89 -11.95
C PHE A 135 -6.11 -2.98 -11.54
N PRO A 136 -4.97 -3.04 -12.26
CA PRO A 136 -3.76 -2.30 -11.90
C PRO A 136 -4.01 -0.79 -11.69
N GLY A 137 -3.56 -0.26 -10.56
CA GLY A 137 -3.71 1.15 -10.20
C GLY A 137 -5.13 1.58 -9.78
N THR A 138 -6.04 0.63 -9.56
CA THR A 138 -7.42 0.93 -9.15
C THR A 138 -7.88 0.05 -7.98
N HIS A 139 -9.07 0.34 -7.45
CA HIS A 139 -9.73 -0.48 -6.44
C HIS A 139 -10.77 -1.46 -7.03
N TYR A 140 -10.91 -1.50 -8.37
CA TYR A 140 -11.86 -2.40 -9.03
C TYR A 140 -11.38 -3.84 -8.98
N LEU A 141 -12.23 -4.71 -8.41
CA LEU A 141 -12.00 -6.16 -8.38
C LEU A 141 -12.28 -6.77 -9.75
N LEU A 142 -11.38 -7.64 -10.18
CA LEU A 142 -11.51 -8.49 -11.37
C LEU A 142 -11.99 -9.90 -11.01
N SER A 143 -11.90 -10.27 -9.74
CA SER A 143 -12.37 -11.54 -9.20
C SER A 143 -13.20 -11.31 -7.94
N ASP A 144 -13.80 -12.37 -7.40
CA ASP A 144 -14.49 -12.30 -6.12
C ASP A 144 -13.54 -11.87 -4.99
N LEU A 145 -14.09 -11.12 -4.05
CA LEU A 145 -13.36 -10.71 -2.84
C LEU A 145 -13.13 -11.93 -1.94
N VAL A 146 -11.89 -12.14 -1.55
CA VAL A 146 -11.51 -13.08 -0.48
C VAL A 146 -11.39 -12.29 0.81
N ALA A 147 -12.27 -12.57 1.78
CA ALA A 147 -12.27 -11.85 3.05
C ALA A 147 -10.96 -12.09 3.84
N PRO A 148 -10.33 -11.04 4.37
CA PRO A 148 -9.22 -11.16 5.32
C PRO A 148 -9.62 -11.98 6.54
N LYS A 149 -8.64 -12.70 7.08
CA LYS A 149 -8.80 -13.42 8.33
C LYS A 149 -8.18 -12.64 9.49
N ARG A 150 -8.65 -12.89 10.72
CA ARG A 150 -7.99 -12.37 11.92
C ARG A 150 -6.53 -12.82 11.94
N ASN A 151 -5.67 -12.02 12.52
CA ASN A 151 -4.22 -12.21 12.63
C ASN A 151 -3.43 -12.00 11.31
N GLU A 152 -4.08 -11.80 10.16
CA GLU A 152 -3.34 -11.44 8.93
C GLU A 152 -2.82 -10.01 9.01
N ILE A 153 -1.60 -9.79 8.52
CA ILE A 153 -1.06 -8.45 8.36
C ILE A 153 -1.45 -7.92 6.99
N ALA A 154 -2.36 -6.97 6.97
CA ALA A 154 -2.90 -6.37 5.76
C ALA A 154 -2.24 -5.04 5.42
N VAL A 155 -2.08 -4.80 4.11
CA VAL A 155 -1.79 -3.49 3.54
C VAL A 155 -3.09 -2.91 2.99
N PHE A 156 -3.43 -1.69 3.39
CA PHE A 156 -4.70 -1.04 3.03
C PHE A 156 -4.59 0.48 3.13
N LEU A 157 -5.63 1.19 2.69
CA LEU A 157 -5.78 2.64 2.86
C LEU A 157 -6.73 2.92 4.03
N PRO A 158 -6.25 3.49 5.14
CA PRO A 158 -7.13 3.91 6.24
C PRO A 158 -8.02 5.10 5.83
N PRO A 159 -9.26 5.19 6.35
CA PRO A 159 -10.23 6.18 5.90
C PRO A 159 -9.78 7.64 6.10
N HIS A 160 -9.03 7.94 7.16
CA HIS A 160 -8.53 9.29 7.43
C HIS A 160 -7.41 9.75 6.46
N THR A 161 -6.87 8.85 5.65
CA THR A 161 -5.87 9.19 4.63
C THR A 161 -6.48 9.53 3.28
N LEU A 162 -7.80 9.38 3.14
CA LEU A 162 -8.59 9.66 1.96
C LEU A 162 -9.41 10.93 2.20
N CYS A 163 -9.28 11.94 1.33
CA CYS A 163 -9.90 13.24 1.54
C CYS A 163 -11.43 13.24 1.31
N ASP A 164 -11.95 12.28 0.56
CA ASP A 164 -13.36 12.11 0.21
C ASP A 164 -14.16 11.26 1.19
N VAL A 165 -13.50 10.53 2.09
CA VAL A 165 -14.16 9.64 3.06
C VAL A 165 -14.69 10.44 4.26
N LYS A 166 -15.98 10.22 4.56
CA LYS A 166 -16.63 10.87 5.71
C LYS A 166 -16.40 10.06 7.00
N PRO A 167 -16.31 10.74 8.18
CA PRO A 167 -16.15 10.07 9.48
C PRO A 167 -17.19 8.98 9.76
N GLN A 168 -18.43 9.16 9.28
CA GLN A 168 -19.53 8.21 9.44
C GLN A 168 -19.30 6.90 8.68
N GLU A 169 -18.57 6.95 7.55
CA GLU A 169 -18.17 5.75 6.80
C GLU A 169 -17.13 4.94 7.57
N ALA A 170 -16.21 5.65 8.25
CA ALA A 170 -15.20 5.04 9.11
C ALA A 170 -15.76 4.52 10.45
N ARG A 171 -16.90 5.05 10.90
CA ARG A 171 -17.59 4.64 12.12
C ARG A 171 -19.11 4.73 11.96
N PRO A 172 -19.73 3.75 11.30
CA PRO A 172 -21.19 3.74 11.07
C PRO A 172 -22.01 3.67 12.37
N ASP A 173 -21.45 3.09 13.41
CA ASP A 173 -22.04 2.97 14.74
C ASP A 173 -21.95 4.24 15.61
N ILE A 174 -21.40 5.33 15.06
CA ILE A 174 -21.19 6.60 15.79
C ILE A 174 -22.49 7.18 16.36
N ILE A 175 -23.61 6.92 15.72
CA ILE A 175 -24.95 7.38 16.17
C ILE A 175 -25.40 6.68 17.47
N ASN A 176 -24.84 5.52 17.77
CA ASN A 176 -25.14 4.74 18.95
C ASN A 176 -24.23 5.07 20.15
N LEU A 177 -23.24 5.93 19.94
CA LEU A 177 -22.34 6.39 20.99
C LEU A 177 -22.95 7.56 21.78
N SER A 178 -22.44 7.77 23.00
CA SER A 178 -22.76 8.99 23.73
C SER A 178 -22.31 10.22 22.93
N LEU A 179 -23.00 11.36 23.09
CA LEU A 179 -22.70 12.60 22.39
C LEU A 179 -21.22 12.99 22.53
N GLN A 180 -20.66 12.87 23.72
CA GLN A 180 -19.25 13.19 24.01
C GLN A 180 -18.29 12.28 23.24
N LYS A 181 -18.52 10.95 23.20
CA LYS A 181 -17.68 9.99 22.47
C LYS A 181 -17.78 10.21 20.97
N SER A 182 -18.99 10.48 20.45
CA SER A 182 -19.21 10.80 19.05
C SER A 182 -18.44 12.07 18.64
N GLN A 183 -18.55 13.15 19.43
CA GLN A 183 -17.86 14.40 19.13
C GLN A 183 -16.34 14.27 19.22
N SER A 184 -15.84 13.53 20.22
CA SER A 184 -14.41 13.25 20.35
C SER A 184 -13.86 12.51 19.13
N PHE A 185 -14.55 11.47 18.66
CA PHE A 185 -14.17 10.74 17.44
C PHE A 185 -14.18 11.65 16.21
N LEU A 186 -15.25 12.42 15.99
CA LEU A 186 -15.37 13.33 14.87
C LEU A 186 -14.24 14.36 14.81
N ASN A 187 -13.92 14.96 15.95
CA ASN A 187 -12.84 15.94 16.04
C ASN A 187 -11.48 15.30 15.75
N ARG A 188 -11.21 14.14 16.32
CA ARG A 188 -9.96 13.37 16.09
C ARG A 188 -9.83 12.97 14.62
N PHE A 189 -10.88 12.40 14.03
CA PHE A 189 -10.87 11.97 12.63
C PHE A 189 -10.59 13.14 11.68
N LYS A 190 -11.29 14.28 11.87
CA LYS A 190 -11.07 15.49 11.07
C LYS A 190 -9.64 16.01 11.19
N ALA A 191 -9.11 16.09 12.40
CA ALA A 191 -7.73 16.55 12.63
C ALA A 191 -6.70 15.62 11.94
N LEU A 192 -6.92 14.30 11.97
CA LEU A 192 -6.07 13.34 11.26
C LEU A 192 -6.19 13.49 9.75
N GLN A 193 -7.41 13.68 9.24
CA GLN A 193 -7.66 13.86 7.81
C GLN A 193 -7.03 15.16 7.29
N GLU A 194 -7.16 16.27 7.99
CA GLU A 194 -6.53 17.56 7.64
C GLU A 194 -5.01 17.47 7.54
N GLN A 195 -4.38 16.61 8.36
CA GLN A 195 -2.92 16.46 8.39
C GLN A 195 -2.39 15.44 7.38
N ARG A 196 -3.19 14.43 7.02
CA ARG A 196 -2.68 13.22 6.36
C ARG A 196 -3.42 12.81 5.10
N CYS A 197 -4.57 13.42 4.76
CA CYS A 197 -5.28 12.97 3.59
C CYS A 197 -4.60 13.37 2.28
N THR A 198 -4.71 12.47 1.31
CA THR A 198 -4.34 12.72 -0.08
C THR A 198 -5.43 12.15 -1.00
N GLU A 199 -5.44 12.56 -2.27
CA GLU A 199 -6.41 12.02 -3.25
C GLU A 199 -6.28 10.50 -3.43
N LEU A 200 -5.06 9.96 -3.30
CA LEU A 200 -4.76 8.53 -3.48
C LEU A 200 -4.68 7.74 -2.16
N GLY A 201 -4.77 8.44 -1.01
CA GLY A 201 -4.59 7.84 0.30
C GLY A 201 -3.13 7.48 0.62
N ILE A 202 -2.88 7.14 1.89
CA ILE A 202 -1.57 6.68 2.37
C ILE A 202 -1.71 5.22 2.80
N LYS A 203 -0.86 4.36 2.28
CA LYS A 203 -0.87 2.92 2.58
C LYS A 203 -0.37 2.65 4.00
N TYR A 204 -1.16 1.89 4.77
CA TYR A 204 -0.79 1.42 6.11
C TYR A 204 -0.62 -0.09 6.12
N VAL A 205 0.21 -0.55 7.04
CA VAL A 205 0.42 -1.97 7.36
C VAL A 205 -0.01 -2.19 8.80
N LYS A 206 -1.03 -3.03 9.03
CA LYS A 206 -1.56 -3.35 10.36
C LYS A 206 -2.06 -4.78 10.40
N ARG A 207 -2.20 -5.33 11.62
CA ARG A 207 -2.79 -6.64 11.85
C ARG A 207 -4.32 -6.55 11.92
N ILE A 208 -5.00 -7.43 11.20
CA ILE A 208 -6.47 -7.56 11.26
C ILE A 208 -6.83 -8.18 12.61
N LEU A 209 -7.55 -7.41 13.41
CA LEU A 209 -8.02 -7.83 14.72
C LEU A 209 -9.48 -8.27 14.68
N GLY A 210 -10.33 -7.51 14.00
CA GLY A 210 -11.76 -7.78 13.87
C GLY A 210 -12.21 -7.89 12.42
N VAL A 211 -13.05 -8.90 12.16
CA VAL A 211 -13.69 -9.16 10.88
C VAL A 211 -15.19 -8.92 10.99
N PRO A 212 -15.94 -8.82 9.87
CA PRO A 212 -17.40 -8.60 9.90
C PRO A 212 -18.14 -9.47 10.89
N GLY A 213 -19.01 -8.85 11.70
CA GLY A 213 -19.79 -9.49 12.74
C GLY A 213 -19.12 -9.60 14.13
N ASP A 214 -17.82 -9.36 14.22
CA ASP A 214 -17.12 -9.44 15.51
C ASP A 214 -17.52 -8.30 16.47
N LEU A 215 -17.61 -8.67 17.74
CA LEU A 215 -17.62 -7.73 18.86
C LEU A 215 -16.20 -7.66 19.43
N VAL A 216 -15.50 -6.56 19.23
CA VAL A 216 -14.12 -6.35 19.68
C VAL A 216 -14.10 -5.34 20.83
N GLU A 217 -13.48 -5.70 21.94
CA GLU A 217 -13.23 -4.81 23.06
C GLU A 217 -11.73 -4.71 23.32
N ILE A 218 -11.22 -3.51 23.56
CA ILE A 218 -9.81 -3.26 23.87
C ILE A 218 -9.73 -2.41 25.12
N LYS A 219 -8.91 -2.87 26.09
CA LYS A 219 -8.60 -2.19 27.36
C LYS A 219 -7.09 -2.19 27.55
N GLY A 220 -6.47 -1.03 27.38
CA GLY A 220 -5.02 -0.97 27.29
C GLY A 220 -4.50 -1.75 26.08
N TYR A 221 -3.60 -2.70 26.31
CA TYR A 221 -3.13 -3.63 25.28
C TYR A 221 -3.96 -4.91 25.18
N GLU A 222 -4.82 -5.19 26.16
CA GLU A 222 -5.64 -6.40 26.22
C GLU A 222 -6.83 -6.34 25.26
N VAL A 223 -7.14 -7.46 24.65
CA VAL A 223 -8.17 -7.59 23.62
C VAL A 223 -9.15 -8.70 23.96
N TRP A 224 -10.44 -8.44 23.74
CA TRP A 224 -11.53 -9.43 23.76
C TRP A 224 -12.19 -9.48 22.39
N ILE A 225 -12.43 -10.68 21.92
CA ILE A 225 -13.19 -10.92 20.68
C ILE A 225 -14.37 -11.80 21.02
N ASN A 226 -15.57 -11.31 20.72
CA ASN A 226 -16.85 -12.00 21.02
C ASN A 226 -16.96 -12.44 22.48
N GLY A 227 -16.51 -11.58 23.41
CA GLY A 227 -16.53 -11.81 24.84
C GLY A 227 -15.42 -12.70 25.39
N LYS A 228 -14.55 -13.24 24.54
CA LYS A 228 -13.41 -14.07 24.95
C LYS A 228 -12.14 -13.23 24.94
N LYS A 229 -11.45 -13.15 26.09
CA LYS A 229 -10.14 -12.50 26.21
C LYS A 229 -9.10 -13.30 25.42
N LEU A 230 -8.27 -12.62 24.63
CA LEU A 230 -7.13 -13.24 23.99
C LEU A 230 -6.08 -13.60 25.06
N PRO A 231 -5.50 -14.80 25.01
CA PRO A 231 -4.40 -15.17 25.90
C PRO A 231 -3.17 -14.30 25.65
N HIS A 232 -2.58 -13.81 26.74
CA HIS A 232 -1.35 -13.03 26.73
C HIS A 232 -0.32 -13.67 27.65
N THR A 233 0.93 -13.77 27.18
CA THR A 233 2.08 -14.26 27.96
C THR A 233 3.24 -13.30 27.77
N THR A 234 3.71 -12.66 28.83
CA THR A 234 4.93 -11.83 28.77
C THR A 234 6.14 -12.74 28.55
N ILE A 235 6.84 -12.56 27.44
CA ILE A 235 7.98 -13.37 27.04
C ILE A 235 9.33 -12.67 27.22
N GLY A 236 9.31 -11.36 27.47
CA GLY A 236 10.52 -10.58 27.69
C GLY A 236 10.24 -9.09 27.80
N LYS A 237 11.31 -8.32 27.82
CA LYS A 237 11.30 -6.86 27.81
C LYS A 237 12.48 -6.36 27.01
N ASP A 238 12.27 -5.33 26.19
CA ASP A 238 13.34 -4.58 25.56
C ASP A 238 13.38 -3.13 26.09
N GLU A 239 14.26 -2.29 25.52
CA GLU A 239 14.42 -0.88 25.92
C GLU A 239 13.14 -0.05 25.72
N THR A 240 12.20 -0.53 24.91
CA THR A 240 11.00 0.20 24.48
C THR A 240 9.70 -0.35 25.05
N GLY A 241 9.72 -1.44 25.80
CA GLY A 241 8.53 -1.99 26.45
C GLY A 241 8.57 -3.50 26.67
N ASP A 242 7.47 -4.02 27.22
CA ASP A 242 7.29 -5.45 27.43
C ASP A 242 6.93 -6.13 26.12
N LEU A 243 7.53 -7.30 25.87
CA LEU A 243 7.23 -8.17 24.75
C LEU A 243 6.23 -9.22 25.22
N ILE A 244 5.07 -9.24 24.59
CA ILE A 244 3.92 -10.05 25.01
C ILE A 244 3.50 -10.91 23.81
N GLU A 245 3.47 -12.21 24.03
CA GLU A 245 2.87 -13.15 23.11
C GLU A 245 1.34 -13.07 23.23
N GLU A 246 0.67 -12.76 22.11
CA GLU A 246 -0.78 -12.75 21.98
C GLU A 246 -1.22 -13.90 21.09
N THR A 247 -2.14 -14.73 21.60
CA THR A 247 -2.66 -15.90 20.88
C THR A 247 -4.04 -15.59 20.31
N MET A 248 -4.17 -15.72 18.99
CA MET A 248 -5.44 -15.68 18.25
C MET A 248 -5.78 -17.07 17.72
N ASP A 249 -7.04 -17.30 17.33
CA ASP A 249 -7.48 -18.59 16.77
C ASP A 249 -6.67 -19.05 15.54
N SER A 250 -6.08 -18.09 14.80
CA SER A 250 -5.30 -18.32 13.59
C SER A 250 -3.78 -18.37 13.79
N GLY A 251 -3.29 -18.25 15.02
CA GLY A 251 -1.87 -18.30 15.32
C GLY A 251 -1.45 -17.35 16.44
N VAL A 252 -0.15 -17.34 16.69
CA VAL A 252 0.50 -16.57 17.77
C VAL A 252 1.35 -15.47 17.13
N HIS A 253 1.38 -14.30 17.77
CA HIS A 253 2.26 -13.21 17.38
C HIS A 253 2.73 -12.44 18.61
N VAL A 254 3.79 -11.65 18.46
CA VAL A 254 4.34 -10.85 19.55
C VAL A 254 3.92 -9.40 19.37
N ILE A 255 3.36 -8.84 20.44
CA ILE A 255 3.05 -7.42 20.58
C ILE A 255 4.03 -6.75 21.52
N ARG A 256 4.14 -5.42 21.40
CA ARG A 256 4.90 -4.57 22.34
C ARG A 256 3.96 -3.65 23.08
N SER A 257 4.15 -3.54 24.42
CA SER A 257 3.46 -2.58 25.24
C SER A 257 4.39 -1.91 26.24
N GLN A 258 4.24 -0.60 26.41
CA GLN A 258 4.96 0.20 27.42
C GLN A 258 4.19 0.30 28.74
N GLY A 259 3.02 -0.34 28.81
CA GLY A 259 2.16 -0.31 29.99
C GLY A 259 1.53 1.05 30.27
N ILE A 260 1.36 1.88 29.24
CA ILE A 260 0.69 3.18 29.36
C ILE A 260 -0.78 2.92 29.72
N SER A 261 -1.20 3.34 30.91
CA SER A 261 -2.49 2.96 31.51
C SER A 261 -3.70 3.81 31.08
N ASP A 262 -3.48 4.91 30.38
CA ASP A 262 -4.54 5.89 30.02
C ASP A 262 -5.22 5.59 28.68
N TYR A 263 -5.46 4.31 28.39
CA TYR A 263 -6.23 3.95 27.22
C TYR A 263 -7.72 4.07 27.48
N GLU A 264 -8.39 4.85 26.62
CA GLU A 264 -9.84 4.82 26.51
C GLU A 264 -10.30 3.39 26.20
N GLU A 265 -11.28 2.89 26.94
CA GLU A 265 -11.91 1.60 26.63
C GLU A 265 -12.66 1.70 25.31
N HIS A 266 -12.29 0.84 24.38
CA HIS A 266 -12.90 0.80 23.07
C HIS A 266 -13.75 -0.46 22.91
N LYS A 267 -14.95 -0.27 22.36
CA LYS A 267 -15.86 -1.36 22.03
C LYS A 267 -16.44 -1.12 20.64
N TRP A 268 -16.30 -2.12 19.77
CA TRP A 268 -16.77 -2.06 18.39
C TRP A 268 -17.50 -3.32 17.98
N LYS A 269 -18.58 -3.17 17.21
CA LYS A 269 -19.17 -4.25 16.44
C LYS A 269 -18.82 -4.01 14.98
N VAL A 270 -17.98 -4.88 14.41
CA VAL A 270 -17.44 -4.73 13.05
C VAL A 270 -18.57 -4.89 12.04
N PRO A 271 -18.86 -3.88 11.20
CA PRO A 271 -19.92 -3.94 10.18
C PRO A 271 -19.53 -4.87 9.02
N GLU A 272 -20.52 -5.30 8.25
CA GLU A 272 -20.27 -6.01 6.98
C GLU A 272 -19.42 -5.16 6.03
N GLY A 273 -18.51 -5.82 5.32
CA GLY A 273 -17.57 -5.19 4.39
C GLY A 273 -16.54 -4.27 5.04
N SER A 274 -16.37 -4.36 6.38
CA SER A 274 -15.44 -3.53 7.15
C SER A 274 -14.54 -4.38 8.04
N TYR A 275 -13.38 -3.83 8.38
CA TYR A 275 -12.37 -4.50 9.22
C TYR A 275 -11.82 -3.55 10.26
N LEU A 276 -11.36 -4.13 11.38
CA LEU A 276 -10.67 -3.44 12.44
C LEU A 276 -9.22 -3.91 12.47
N ALA A 277 -8.29 -2.97 12.34
CA ALA A 277 -6.87 -3.27 12.30
C ALA A 277 -6.09 -2.51 13.36
N ILE A 278 -5.11 -3.17 13.98
CA ILE A 278 -4.32 -2.63 15.07
C ILE A 278 -2.83 -2.89 14.82
N GLY A 279 -1.97 -2.02 15.36
CA GLY A 279 -0.53 -2.23 15.32
C GLY A 279 -0.05 -3.18 16.41
N ASP A 280 0.99 -3.96 16.12
CA ASP A 280 1.63 -4.84 17.09
C ASP A 280 2.36 -4.03 18.16
N ASN A 281 2.85 -2.82 17.85
CA ASN A 281 3.33 -1.87 18.85
C ASN A 281 2.16 -1.04 19.38
N ARG A 282 1.53 -1.54 20.46
CA ARG A 282 0.25 -1.08 20.98
C ARG A 282 0.21 0.40 21.34
N ASP A 283 1.29 0.93 21.89
CA ASP A 283 1.30 2.27 22.48
C ASP A 283 1.64 3.37 21.47
N ILE A 284 2.35 3.05 20.41
CA ILE A 284 2.78 4.04 19.40
C ILE A 284 2.13 3.85 18.02
N SER A 285 1.11 3.00 17.92
CA SER A 285 0.41 2.75 16.68
C SER A 285 -0.78 3.69 16.48
N LEU A 286 -0.78 4.41 15.36
CA LEU A 286 -1.98 5.06 14.85
C LEU A 286 -2.80 4.04 14.04
N ASP A 287 -3.90 3.56 14.62
CA ASP A 287 -4.70 2.45 14.09
C ASP A 287 -6.21 2.65 14.29
N SER A 288 -7.00 1.59 14.14
CA SER A 288 -8.46 1.65 14.23
C SER A 288 -8.99 2.28 15.52
N ARG A 289 -8.23 2.27 16.60
CA ARG A 289 -8.59 2.96 17.85
C ARG A 289 -8.74 4.48 17.64
N ALA A 290 -8.01 5.04 16.68
CA ALA A 290 -8.05 6.47 16.39
C ALA A 290 -9.01 6.83 15.25
N TRP A 291 -9.04 6.03 14.16
CA TRP A 291 -9.73 6.38 12.91
C TRP A 291 -10.88 5.43 12.53
N GLY A 292 -11.19 4.40 13.35
CA GLY A 292 -12.36 3.53 13.17
C GLY A 292 -12.10 2.32 12.26
N TYR A 293 -13.11 1.91 11.48
CA TYR A 293 -13.04 0.80 10.54
C TYR A 293 -12.50 1.23 9.19
N PHE A 294 -11.98 0.29 8.43
CA PHE A 294 -11.73 0.49 7.00
C PHE A 294 -12.52 -0.53 6.17
N SER A 295 -12.93 -0.12 4.98
CA SER A 295 -13.72 -0.96 4.08
C SER A 295 -12.83 -1.91 3.27
N ASP A 296 -13.39 -3.05 2.87
CA ASP A 296 -12.83 -4.06 1.98
C ASP A 296 -12.34 -3.49 0.64
N LYS A 297 -13.03 -2.47 0.10
CA LYS A 297 -12.61 -1.79 -1.13
C LYS A 297 -11.21 -1.20 -1.05
N TYR A 298 -10.74 -0.85 0.16
CA TYR A 298 -9.43 -0.25 0.39
C TYR A 298 -8.32 -1.24 0.74
N LEU A 299 -8.62 -2.55 0.79
CA LEU A 299 -7.61 -3.59 0.92
C LEU A 299 -6.65 -3.55 -0.28
N ILE A 300 -5.36 -3.73 -0.06
CA ILE A 300 -4.36 -3.77 -1.12
C ILE A 300 -3.79 -5.17 -1.26
N GLY A 301 -3.42 -5.81 -0.15
CA GLY A 301 -2.86 -7.14 -0.15
C GLY A 301 -2.42 -7.57 1.25
N ARG A 302 -1.91 -8.81 1.36
CA ARG A 302 -1.42 -9.40 2.60
C ARG A 302 0.10 -9.39 2.62
N ALA A 303 0.71 -8.86 3.68
CA ALA A 303 2.15 -8.96 3.91
C ALA A 303 2.48 -10.39 4.35
N GLU A 304 3.37 -11.09 3.62
CA GLU A 304 3.63 -12.51 3.85
C GLU A 304 5.08 -12.84 4.19
N TYR A 305 6.03 -12.03 3.71
CA TYR A 305 7.45 -12.37 3.81
C TYR A 305 8.33 -11.13 3.92
N ILE A 306 9.31 -11.14 4.83
CA ILE A 306 10.40 -10.16 4.86
C ILE A 306 11.50 -10.71 3.96
N TRP A 307 11.86 -10.01 2.88
CA TRP A 307 12.85 -10.49 1.92
C TRP A 307 14.18 -9.73 1.96
N LEU A 308 14.19 -8.54 2.58
CA LEU A 308 15.36 -7.69 2.72
C LEU A 308 15.18 -6.78 3.94
N HIS A 309 16.26 -6.45 4.62
CA HIS A 309 16.32 -5.39 5.61
C HIS A 309 17.35 -4.35 5.21
N TRP A 310 16.96 -3.08 5.13
CA TRP A 310 17.85 -1.96 4.86
C TRP A 310 17.39 -0.73 5.65
N GLY A 311 17.94 -0.60 6.87
CA GLY A 311 17.53 0.43 7.83
C GLY A 311 18.07 1.82 7.52
N SER A 312 19.26 1.91 6.91
CA SER A 312 19.91 3.20 6.60
C SER A 312 20.76 3.08 5.33
N PHE A 313 20.86 4.17 4.56
CA PHE A 313 21.74 4.25 3.39
C PHE A 313 23.24 4.08 3.73
N SER A 314 23.62 4.28 5.00
CA SER A 314 24.98 4.05 5.48
C SER A 314 25.32 2.60 5.77
N GLU A 315 24.33 1.71 5.79
CA GLU A 315 24.48 0.29 6.07
C GLU A 315 24.27 -0.55 4.81
N PHE A 316 24.92 -1.69 4.76
CA PHE A 316 24.64 -2.63 3.67
C PHE A 316 23.31 -3.36 3.92
N PRO A 317 22.52 -3.59 2.86
CA PRO A 317 21.32 -4.42 2.97
C PRO A 317 21.64 -5.80 3.56
N GLY A 318 20.80 -6.28 4.49
CA GLY A 318 20.97 -7.55 5.18
C GLY A 318 19.81 -8.52 4.93
N PHE A 319 20.09 -9.82 5.07
CA PHE A 319 19.10 -10.88 4.91
C PHE A 319 18.80 -11.64 6.22
N SER A 320 19.32 -11.17 7.35
CA SER A 320 19.19 -11.82 8.67
C SER A 320 17.76 -11.89 9.18
N ARG A 321 16.90 -10.99 8.71
CA ARG A 321 15.47 -10.94 9.07
C ARG A 321 14.55 -11.62 8.06
N ASN A 322 15.13 -12.26 7.02
CA ASN A 322 14.33 -12.92 6.00
C ASN A 322 13.51 -14.06 6.60
N GLY A 323 12.22 -14.06 6.29
CA GLY A 323 11.32 -15.07 6.80
C GLY A 323 9.86 -14.76 6.56
N ARG A 324 9.00 -15.74 6.81
CA ARG A 324 7.55 -15.51 6.83
C ARG A 324 7.17 -14.62 7.99
N ILE A 325 6.25 -13.70 7.74
CA ILE A 325 5.66 -12.84 8.76
C ILE A 325 4.62 -13.67 9.52
N GLN A 326 4.71 -13.62 10.86
CA GLN A 326 3.80 -14.33 11.78
C GLN A 326 2.63 -13.44 12.20
#